data_01da4643df84e4d507b3fd0aaf465a64
#
_entry.id   01da4643df84e4d507b3fd0aaf465a64
#
_cell.length_a   1.000
_cell.length_b   1.000
_cell.length_c   1.000
_cell.angle_alpha   90.00
_cell.angle_beta   90.00
_cell.angle_gamma   90.00
#
_symmetry.space_group_name_H-M   'P 1'
#
loop_
_entity.id
_entity.type
_entity.pdbx_description
1 polymer ?
#
loop_
_entity_poly.entity_id
_entity_poly.type
_entity_poly.pdbx_seq_one_letter_code
_entity_poly.pdbx_strand_id
1 'polypeptide(L)'
;VSVILSLAALAVIPLYTGWRSEKRLELAAEEVASAIRQVEILAKNESADYPSMSEGLTFFCETMTDGTGRYYTRKGTERVNPKGYLPKGIRVDGGKASLRFRKDGFAGTGEEYNIFLTTDNGKYGRMITVAMYTGRVRVRKIK
;
A
#
# COMPACT_ATOMS: atom_id res chain seq x y z
N VAL A 1 6.84 28.33 -37.33
CA VAL A 1 7.17 26.90 -37.04
C VAL A 1 7.62 26.72 -35.62
N SER A 2 8.53 27.55 -35.09
CA SER A 2 8.99 27.47 -33.68
C SER A 2 7.91 27.74 -32.65
N VAL A 3 6.94 28.61 -32.92
CA VAL A 3 5.81 28.94 -32.03
C VAL A 3 4.88 27.72 -31.86
N ILE A 4 4.59 27.03 -32.95
CA ILE A 4 3.73 25.82 -32.93
C ILE A 4 4.38 24.69 -32.11
N LEU A 5 5.67 24.47 -32.26
CA LEU A 5 6.43 23.49 -31.50
C LEU A 5 6.45 23.83 -30.00
N SER A 6 6.59 25.11 -29.63
CA SER A 6 6.57 25.56 -28.24
C SER A 6 5.21 25.33 -27.58
N LEU A 7 4.10 25.61 -28.29
CA LEU A 7 2.73 25.37 -27.80
C LEU A 7 2.46 23.87 -27.62
N ALA A 8 2.91 23.02 -28.54
CA ALA A 8 2.78 21.58 -28.44
C ALA A 8 3.55 21.04 -27.23
N ALA A 9 4.76 21.51 -26.98
CA ALA A 9 5.56 21.12 -25.83
C ALA A 9 4.88 21.51 -24.50
N LEU A 10 4.30 22.72 -24.41
CA LEU A 10 3.56 23.18 -23.23
C LEU A 10 2.31 22.34 -22.94
N ALA A 11 1.64 21.83 -23.97
CA ALA A 11 0.47 20.96 -23.81
C ALA A 11 0.85 19.53 -23.35
N VAL A 12 1.99 19.02 -23.79
CA VAL A 12 2.45 17.65 -23.47
C VAL A 12 2.96 17.52 -22.04
N ILE A 13 3.64 18.53 -21.49
CA ILE A 13 4.22 18.49 -20.15
C ILE A 13 3.19 18.21 -19.05
N PRO A 14 2.01 18.87 -18.96
CA PRO A 14 1.01 18.57 -17.97
C PRO A 14 0.43 17.16 -18.07
N LEU A 15 0.22 16.66 -19.28
CA LEU A 15 -0.27 15.28 -19.51
C LEU A 15 0.76 14.23 -19.08
N TYR A 16 2.04 14.47 -19.38
CA TYR A 16 3.13 13.59 -18.98
C TYR A 16 3.30 13.55 -17.46
N THR A 17 3.25 14.67 -16.75
CA THR A 17 3.32 14.72 -15.29
C THR A 17 2.14 14.01 -14.63
N GLY A 18 0.93 14.18 -15.15
CA GLY A 18 -0.26 13.47 -14.68
C GLY A 18 -0.15 11.97 -14.84
N TRP A 19 0.24 11.50 -16.02
CA TRP A 19 0.48 10.08 -16.30
C TRP A 19 1.56 9.49 -15.38
N ARG A 20 2.64 10.22 -15.18
CA ARG A 20 3.75 9.81 -14.31
C ARG A 20 3.32 9.66 -12.85
N SER A 21 2.50 10.58 -12.34
CA SER A 21 1.95 10.53 -10.99
C SER A 21 1.02 9.34 -10.80
N GLU A 22 0.14 9.10 -11.77
CA GLU A 22 -0.76 7.95 -11.76
C GLU A 22 0.00 6.62 -11.79
N LYS A 23 1.02 6.52 -12.66
CA LYS A 23 1.85 5.32 -12.77
C LYS A 23 2.64 5.06 -11.48
N ARG A 24 3.16 6.09 -10.86
CA ARG A 24 3.86 6.00 -9.57
C ARG A 24 2.92 5.48 -8.47
N LEU A 25 1.69 5.97 -8.44
CA LEU A 25 0.68 5.50 -7.51
C LEU A 25 0.30 4.03 -7.74
N GLU A 26 0.13 3.64 -9.00
CA GLU A 26 -0.14 2.25 -9.37
C GLU A 26 0.97 1.31 -8.90
N LEU A 27 2.21 1.67 -9.14
CA LEU A 27 3.37 0.88 -8.70
C LEU A 27 3.47 0.81 -7.18
N ALA A 28 3.19 1.91 -6.47
CA ALA A 28 3.16 1.94 -5.02
C ALA A 28 2.07 1.02 -4.45
N ALA A 29 0.89 1.03 -5.06
CA ALA A 29 -0.21 0.15 -4.65
C ALA A 29 0.13 -1.33 -4.86
N GLU A 30 0.77 -1.67 -5.98
CA GLU A 30 1.23 -3.03 -6.24
C GLU A 30 2.34 -3.45 -5.27
N GLU A 31 3.23 -2.55 -4.91
CA GLU A 31 4.27 -2.80 -3.90
C GLU A 31 3.67 -3.12 -2.54
N VAL A 32 2.70 -2.33 -2.09
CA VAL A 32 1.99 -2.58 -0.83
C VAL A 32 1.22 -3.90 -0.87
N ALA A 33 0.53 -4.17 -1.97
CA ALA A 33 -0.19 -5.44 -2.16
C ALA A 33 0.75 -6.65 -2.11
N SER A 34 1.91 -6.55 -2.74
CA SER A 34 2.95 -7.58 -2.70
C SER A 34 3.48 -7.78 -1.28
N ALA A 35 3.72 -6.70 -0.54
CA ALA A 35 4.14 -6.76 0.85
C ALA A 35 3.10 -7.47 1.73
N ILE A 36 1.82 -7.19 1.54
CA ILE A 36 0.74 -7.86 2.27
C ILE A 36 0.72 -9.37 1.97
N ARG A 37 0.85 -9.76 0.71
CA ARG A 37 0.95 -11.18 0.33
C ARG A 37 2.13 -11.88 0.99
N GLN A 38 3.26 -11.19 1.07
CA GLN A 38 4.46 -11.69 1.75
C GLN A 38 4.21 -11.89 3.25
N VAL A 39 3.53 -10.96 3.91
CA VAL A 39 3.18 -11.08 5.33
C VAL A 39 2.24 -12.26 5.56
N GLU A 40 1.29 -12.49 4.67
CA GLU A 40 0.40 -13.66 4.74
C GLU A 40 1.18 -14.98 4.73
N ILE A 41 2.15 -15.08 3.83
CA ILE A 41 3.03 -16.27 3.72
C ILE A 41 3.87 -16.46 4.99
N LEU A 42 4.47 -15.36 5.48
CA LEU A 42 5.25 -15.39 6.71
C LEU A 42 4.41 -15.79 7.93
N ALA A 43 3.20 -15.28 8.05
CA ALA A 43 2.30 -15.63 9.14
C ALA A 43 1.94 -17.12 9.14
N LYS A 44 1.72 -17.70 7.96
CA LYS A 44 1.47 -19.14 7.82
C LYS A 44 2.68 -19.98 8.19
N ASN A 45 3.88 -19.58 7.77
CA ASN A 45 5.11 -20.34 7.99
C ASN A 45 5.61 -20.24 9.44
N GLU A 46 5.61 -19.03 10.02
CA GLU A 46 6.10 -18.81 11.37
C GLU A 46 5.20 -19.38 12.45
N SER A 47 3.92 -19.60 12.16
CA SER A 47 2.98 -20.18 13.12
C SER A 47 3.29 -21.61 13.49
N ALA A 48 4.04 -22.33 12.66
CA ALA A 48 4.53 -23.68 12.97
C ALA A 48 5.59 -23.68 14.06
N ASP A 49 6.40 -22.61 14.13
CA ASP A 49 7.50 -22.48 15.09
C ASP A 49 7.06 -21.88 16.44
N TYR A 50 5.91 -21.21 16.49
CA TYR A 50 5.42 -20.50 17.67
C TYR A 50 3.95 -20.79 17.96
N PRO A 51 3.63 -21.97 18.48
CA PRO A 51 2.23 -22.36 18.74
C PRO A 51 1.50 -21.49 19.78
N SER A 52 2.25 -20.73 20.58
CA SER A 52 1.69 -19.83 21.60
C SER A 52 1.48 -18.39 21.13
N MET A 53 1.75 -18.07 19.87
CA MET A 53 1.60 -16.71 19.36
C MET A 53 0.15 -16.33 19.13
N SER A 54 -0.51 -15.87 20.17
CA SER A 54 -1.76 -15.15 20.08
C SER A 54 -1.62 -13.82 19.34
N GLU A 55 -0.42 -13.33 19.14
CA GLU A 55 -0.12 -11.99 18.65
C GLU A 55 -0.03 -11.86 17.13
N GLY A 56 0.39 -12.90 16.41
CA GLY A 56 0.51 -12.87 14.95
C GLY A 56 1.45 -11.79 14.44
N LEU A 57 1.39 -11.55 13.14
CA LEU A 57 2.10 -10.47 12.47
C LEU A 57 1.12 -9.32 12.16
N THR A 58 1.52 -8.09 12.39
CA THR A 58 0.72 -6.92 12.07
C THR A 58 1.41 -6.09 10.99
N PHE A 59 0.72 -5.87 9.88
CA PHE A 59 1.18 -5.01 8.80
C PHE A 59 0.62 -3.60 9.00
N PHE A 60 1.50 -2.61 8.91
CA PHE A 60 1.13 -1.19 9.01
C PHE A 60 1.47 -0.47 7.71
N CYS A 61 0.57 0.39 7.29
CA CYS A 61 0.79 1.32 6.20
C CYS A 61 0.33 2.70 6.68
N GLU A 62 1.23 3.66 6.74
CA GLU A 62 0.93 4.95 7.37
C GLU A 62 1.61 6.11 6.67
N THR A 63 1.05 7.30 6.83
CA THR A 63 1.68 8.56 6.45
C THR A 63 2.29 9.18 7.70
N MET A 64 3.60 9.43 7.67
CA MET A 64 4.31 10.07 8.78
C MET A 64 4.00 11.57 8.84
N THR A 65 4.38 12.21 9.94
CA THR A 65 4.15 13.64 10.17
C THR A 65 4.81 14.54 9.14
N ASP A 66 5.90 14.09 8.51
CA ASP A 66 6.58 14.82 7.41
C ASP A 66 5.90 14.62 6.04
N GLY A 67 4.80 13.86 5.98
CA GLY A 67 4.09 13.56 4.74
C GLY A 67 4.60 12.35 3.98
N THR A 68 5.65 11.69 4.45
CA THR A 68 6.19 10.48 3.80
C THR A 68 5.35 9.27 4.17
N GLY A 69 4.93 8.50 3.17
CA GLY A 69 4.27 7.21 3.37
C GLY A 69 5.28 6.10 3.63
N ARG A 70 4.92 5.18 4.50
CA ARG A 70 5.72 3.98 4.76
C ARG A 70 4.86 2.77 5.07
N TYR A 71 5.40 1.61 4.90
CA TYR A 71 4.81 0.37 5.39
C TYR A 71 5.86 -0.46 6.12
N TYR A 72 5.41 -1.22 7.10
CA TYR A 72 6.26 -2.13 7.85
C TYR A 72 5.45 -3.24 8.50
N THR A 73 6.13 -4.30 8.89
CA THR A 73 5.53 -5.44 9.59
C THR A 73 6.07 -5.47 11.01
N ARG A 74 5.21 -5.75 11.98
CA ARG A 74 5.60 -5.92 13.39
C ARG A 74 5.36 -7.36 13.84
N LYS A 75 6.37 -7.90 14.51
CA LYS A 75 6.29 -9.15 15.24
C LYS A 75 6.50 -8.81 16.71
N GLY A 76 5.40 -8.73 17.47
CA GLY A 76 5.44 -8.16 18.81
C GLY A 76 5.83 -6.68 18.78
N THR A 77 6.95 -6.32 19.37
CA THR A 77 7.48 -4.95 19.39
C THR A 77 8.52 -4.69 18.29
N GLU A 78 8.99 -5.73 17.63
CA GLU A 78 10.05 -5.66 16.62
C GLU A 78 9.50 -5.38 15.23
N ARG A 79 10.14 -4.47 14.49
CA ARG A 79 9.85 -4.23 13.08
C ARG A 79 10.65 -5.21 12.24
N VAL A 80 9.95 -5.95 11.40
CA VAL A 80 10.53 -6.95 10.49
C VAL A 80 10.13 -6.67 9.05
N ASN A 81 10.78 -7.34 8.10
CA ASN A 81 10.38 -7.27 6.71
C ASN A 81 9.02 -7.99 6.48
N PRO A 82 8.20 -7.60 5.50
CA PRO A 82 8.45 -6.53 4.54
C PRO A 82 8.27 -5.13 5.14
N LYS A 83 9.18 -4.23 4.78
CA LYS A 83 9.14 -2.82 5.19
C LYS A 83 9.73 -1.95 4.08
N GLY A 84 9.24 -0.74 3.94
CA GLY A 84 9.69 0.18 2.91
C GLY A 84 9.02 1.54 3.00
N TYR A 85 9.43 2.43 2.14
CA TYR A 85 8.86 3.77 2.01
C TYR A 85 8.09 3.87 0.70
N LEU A 86 6.96 4.58 0.74
CA LEU A 86 6.22 4.92 -0.46
C LEU A 86 6.92 6.06 -1.20
N PRO A 87 6.76 6.12 -2.53
CA PRO A 87 7.30 7.23 -3.30
C PRO A 87 6.78 8.58 -2.82
N LYS A 88 7.58 9.62 -2.99
CA LYS A 88 7.20 10.98 -2.65
C LYS A 88 5.93 11.39 -3.42
N GLY A 89 5.03 12.05 -2.72
CA GLY A 89 3.76 12.50 -3.30
C GLY A 89 2.62 11.48 -3.16
N ILE A 90 2.84 10.35 -2.51
CA ILE A 90 1.82 9.34 -2.25
C ILE A 90 1.63 9.20 -0.74
N ARG A 91 0.38 9.20 -0.32
CA ARG A 91 0.00 9.09 1.09
C ARG A 91 -1.09 8.06 1.31
N VAL A 92 -1.20 7.59 2.53
CA VAL A 92 -2.28 6.72 2.98
C VAL A 92 -3.45 7.59 3.42
N ASP A 93 -4.61 7.42 2.81
CA ASP A 93 -5.81 8.13 3.19
C ASP A 93 -6.27 7.66 4.59
N GLY A 94 -6.66 8.61 5.43
CA GLY A 94 -6.94 8.32 6.84
C GLY A 94 -5.71 8.26 7.75
N GLY A 95 -4.52 8.40 7.19
CA GLY A 95 -3.24 8.51 7.90
C GLY A 95 -2.60 7.19 8.28
N LYS A 96 -3.34 6.20 8.70
CA LYS A 96 -2.80 4.90 9.13
C LYS A 96 -3.77 3.76 8.86
N ALA A 97 -3.24 2.67 8.34
CA ALA A 97 -3.95 1.41 8.17
C ALA A 97 -3.17 0.29 8.86
N SER A 98 -3.86 -0.66 9.48
CA SER A 98 -3.23 -1.81 10.12
C SER A 98 -4.01 -3.09 9.85
N LEU A 99 -3.28 -4.16 9.53
CA LEU A 99 -3.80 -5.49 9.23
C LEU A 99 -3.09 -6.52 10.11
N ARG A 100 -3.86 -7.30 10.85
CA ARG A 100 -3.31 -8.38 11.66
C ARG A 100 -3.49 -9.71 10.96
N PHE A 101 -2.40 -10.42 10.78
CA PHE A 101 -2.38 -11.76 10.19
C PHE A 101 -2.12 -12.80 11.27
N ARG A 102 -2.96 -13.81 11.28
CA ARG A 102 -2.86 -14.94 12.19
C ARG A 102 -2.28 -16.16 11.46
N LYS A 103 -2.12 -17.22 12.19
CA LYS A 103 -1.70 -18.56 11.78
C LYS A 103 -2.42 -19.09 10.52
N ASP A 104 -3.69 -18.79 10.34
CA ASP A 104 -4.49 -19.18 9.18
C ASP A 104 -4.34 -18.18 7.99
N GLY A 105 -3.54 -17.12 8.15
CA GLY A 105 -3.28 -16.12 7.12
C GLY A 105 -4.38 -15.11 6.90
N PHE A 106 -5.41 -15.07 7.76
CA PHE A 106 -6.51 -14.13 7.65
C PHE A 106 -6.18 -12.77 8.22
N ALA A 107 -6.67 -11.75 7.54
CA ALA A 107 -6.59 -10.37 7.99
C ALA A 107 -7.78 -10.03 8.91
N GLY A 108 -7.49 -9.71 10.14
CA GLY A 108 -8.39 -9.01 11.08
C GLY A 108 -9.78 -9.56 11.32
N THR A 109 -10.67 -8.67 11.65
CA THR A 109 -12.09 -8.91 11.93
C THR A 109 -12.95 -8.11 10.97
N GLY A 110 -13.91 -8.73 10.32
CA GLY A 110 -14.81 -8.09 9.37
C GLY A 110 -14.83 -8.83 8.03
N GLU A 111 -15.51 -8.30 7.04
CA GLU A 111 -15.66 -8.94 5.73
C GLU A 111 -14.49 -8.65 4.79
N GLU A 112 -14.06 -7.40 4.75
CA GLU A 112 -12.95 -6.93 3.92
C GLU A 112 -12.20 -5.82 4.66
N TYR A 113 -10.91 -5.69 4.37
CA TYR A 113 -10.11 -4.57 4.81
C TYR A 113 -9.59 -3.79 3.61
N ASN A 114 -9.76 -2.48 3.63
CA ASN A 114 -9.40 -1.59 2.54
C ASN A 114 -8.33 -0.59 2.98
N ILE A 115 -7.29 -0.47 2.16
CA ILE A 115 -6.25 0.56 2.32
C ILE A 115 -6.36 1.48 1.11
N PHE A 116 -6.49 2.79 1.37
CA PHE A 116 -6.60 3.79 0.32
C PHE A 116 -5.29 4.55 0.18
N LEU A 117 -4.70 4.52 -1.01
CA LEU A 117 -3.54 5.31 -1.36
C LEU A 117 -3.97 6.42 -2.32
N THR A 118 -3.53 7.63 -2.04
CA THR A 118 -3.84 8.79 -2.87
C THR A 118 -2.59 9.61 -3.16
N THR A 119 -2.62 10.37 -4.26
CA THR A 119 -1.62 11.41 -4.50
C THR A 119 -1.91 12.60 -3.58
N ASP A 120 -0.89 13.43 -3.30
CA ASP A 120 -1.00 14.58 -2.40
C ASP A 120 -2.09 15.57 -2.83
N ASN A 121 -2.30 15.72 -4.14
CA ASN A 121 -3.36 16.57 -4.69
C ASN A 121 -4.75 15.91 -4.67
N GLY A 122 -4.84 14.64 -4.25
CA GLY A 122 -6.08 13.89 -4.21
C GLY A 122 -6.69 13.53 -5.56
N LYS A 123 -5.99 13.78 -6.66
CA LYS A 123 -6.49 13.58 -8.02
C LYS A 123 -6.57 12.10 -8.41
N TYR A 124 -5.63 11.29 -7.96
CA TYR A 124 -5.57 9.86 -8.26
C TYR A 124 -5.64 9.05 -6.97
N GLY A 125 -6.29 7.91 -7.04
CA GLY A 125 -6.42 7.01 -5.90
C GLY A 125 -6.44 5.55 -6.32
N ARG A 126 -5.92 4.71 -5.43
CA ARG A 126 -5.99 3.25 -5.53
C ARG A 126 -6.45 2.67 -4.21
N MET A 127 -7.26 1.64 -4.29
CA MET A 127 -7.73 0.91 -3.13
C MET A 127 -7.15 -0.50 -3.14
N ILE A 128 -6.53 -0.88 -2.04
CA ILE A 128 -6.02 -2.23 -1.82
C ILE A 128 -7.01 -2.93 -0.90
N THR A 129 -7.65 -3.97 -1.38
CA THR A 129 -8.64 -4.75 -0.64
C THR A 129 -8.07 -6.11 -0.26
N VAL A 130 -8.17 -6.46 1.01
CA VAL A 130 -7.80 -7.78 1.52
C VAL A 130 -9.07 -8.49 1.96
N ALA A 131 -9.42 -9.57 1.27
CA ALA A 131 -10.57 -10.38 1.59
C ALA A 131 -10.29 -11.26 2.80
N MET A 132 -11.23 -11.29 3.75
CA MET A 132 -11.02 -11.89 5.06
C MET A 132 -10.86 -13.41 5.04
N TYR A 133 -11.77 -14.10 4.37
CA TYR A 133 -11.76 -15.57 4.39
C TYR A 133 -10.71 -16.20 3.47
N THR A 134 -10.42 -15.55 2.35
CA THR A 134 -9.47 -16.05 1.35
C THR A 134 -8.09 -15.44 1.46
N GLY A 135 -7.96 -14.30 2.15
CA GLY A 135 -6.73 -13.51 2.17
C GLY A 135 -6.36 -12.89 0.83
N ARG A 136 -7.26 -12.93 -0.14
CA ARG A 136 -7.00 -12.42 -1.49
C ARG A 136 -6.81 -10.92 -1.48
N VAL A 137 -5.69 -10.47 -2.06
CA VAL A 137 -5.34 -9.05 -2.18
C VAL A 137 -5.64 -8.56 -3.58
N ARG A 138 -6.40 -7.47 -3.68
CA ARG A 138 -6.76 -6.83 -4.94
C ARG A 138 -6.40 -5.34 -4.90
N VAL A 139 -5.97 -4.82 -6.04
CA VAL A 139 -5.77 -3.39 -6.25
C VAL A 139 -6.80 -2.90 -7.24
N ARG A 140 -7.52 -1.82 -6.87
CA ARG A 140 -8.53 -1.21 -7.72
C ARG A 140 -8.24 0.27 -7.92
N LYS A 141 -8.53 0.76 -9.11
CA LYS A 141 -8.54 2.18 -9.41
C LYS A 141 -9.82 2.79 -8.87
N ILE A 142 -9.72 3.84 -8.05
CA ILE A 142 -10.88 4.55 -7.51
C ILE A 142 -11.03 5.96 -8.09
N LYS A 143 -9.95 6.57 -8.55
CA LYS A 143 -9.96 7.86 -9.26
C LYS A 143 -8.61 8.17 -9.92
#